data_6420f231e1347c9184a4fabca38e7645
#
_entry.id   6420f231e1347c9184a4fabca38e7645
#
_cell.length_a   1.000
_cell.length_b   1.000
_cell.length_c   1.000
_cell.angle_alpha   90.00
_cell.angle_beta   90.00
_cell.angle_gamma   90.00
#
_symmetry.space_group_name_H-M   'P 1'
#
loop_
_entity.id
_entity.type
_entity.pdbx_description
1 polymer ?
#
loop_
_entity_poly.entity_id
_entity_poly.type
_entity_poly.pdbx_seq_one_letter_code
_entity_poly.pdbx_strand_id
1 'polypeptide(L)'
;MKTMIADYMDKGFLENIIDMFKHDVSLYTCVGDLMKDERLMVRIGVSALIDTLKQENPENIPKAIPSILPLLKDQSPVIRSDAAYLLGIIGHKDVLPFLTEAANDKDENVRIIVKEAIEEIESNSSRD
;
A
#
# COMPACT_ATOMS: atom_id res chain seq x y z
N MET A 1 8.51 -4.01 -17.10
CA MET A 1 8.99 -3.90 -15.69
C MET A 1 7.96 -4.38 -14.67
N LYS A 2 6.75 -3.82 -14.69
CA LYS A 2 5.69 -4.21 -13.75
C LYS A 2 5.34 -5.70 -13.83
N THR A 3 5.20 -6.24 -15.03
CA THR A 3 4.86 -7.64 -15.24
C THR A 3 5.94 -8.56 -14.66
N MET A 4 7.20 -8.19 -14.85
CA MET A 4 8.32 -8.96 -14.32
C MET A 4 8.31 -8.96 -12.79
N ILE A 5 8.05 -7.80 -12.18
CA ILE A 5 7.98 -7.69 -10.73
C ILE A 5 6.84 -8.54 -10.17
N ALA A 6 5.66 -8.46 -10.80
CA ALA A 6 4.52 -9.26 -10.38
C ALA A 6 4.80 -10.76 -10.49
N ASP A 7 5.45 -11.18 -11.58
CA ASP A 7 5.82 -12.58 -11.77
C ASP A 7 6.80 -13.07 -10.71
N TYR A 8 7.80 -12.25 -10.38
CA TYR A 8 8.76 -12.58 -9.33
C TYR A 8 8.08 -12.67 -7.97
N MET A 9 7.13 -11.78 -7.70
CA MET A 9 6.39 -11.79 -6.45
C MET A 9 5.53 -13.04 -6.33
N ASP A 10 4.87 -13.43 -7.43
CA ASP A 10 4.06 -14.65 -7.47
C ASP A 10 4.90 -15.90 -7.22
N LYS A 11 6.17 -15.86 -7.64
CA LYS A 11 7.10 -16.99 -7.44
C LYS A 11 7.79 -16.96 -6.07
N GLY A 12 7.55 -15.94 -5.26
CA GLY A 12 8.12 -15.86 -3.93
C GLY A 12 9.50 -15.23 -3.85
N PHE A 13 9.93 -14.50 -4.88
CA PHE A 13 11.25 -13.84 -4.89
C PHE A 13 11.20 -12.44 -4.30
N LEU A 14 10.59 -12.34 -3.12
CA LEU A 14 10.39 -11.04 -2.46
C LEU A 14 11.69 -10.31 -2.17
N GLU A 15 12.71 -11.02 -1.71
CA GLU A 15 13.99 -10.39 -1.37
C GLU A 15 14.64 -9.71 -2.57
N ASN A 16 14.53 -10.33 -3.76
CA ASN A 16 15.06 -9.74 -4.98
C ASN A 16 14.31 -8.46 -5.32
N ILE A 17 13.00 -8.45 -5.11
CA ILE A 17 12.18 -7.28 -5.38
C ILE A 17 12.52 -6.15 -4.42
N ILE A 18 12.73 -6.45 -3.14
CA ILE A 18 13.15 -5.47 -2.15
C ILE A 18 14.44 -4.78 -2.58
N ASP A 19 15.43 -5.57 -3.01
CA ASP A 19 16.69 -5.02 -3.50
C ASP A 19 16.50 -4.12 -4.71
N MET A 20 15.62 -4.52 -5.64
CA MET A 20 15.32 -3.71 -6.82
C MET A 20 14.76 -2.34 -6.44
N PHE A 21 13.83 -2.31 -5.47
CA PHE A 21 13.23 -1.05 -5.01
C PHE A 21 14.26 -0.14 -4.34
N LYS A 22 15.19 -0.73 -3.58
CA LYS A 22 16.25 0.06 -2.93
C LYS A 22 17.20 0.71 -3.94
N HIS A 23 17.46 0.03 -5.05
CA HIS A 23 18.37 0.52 -6.08
C HIS A 23 17.71 1.42 -7.11
N ASP A 24 16.40 1.30 -7.28
CA ASP A 24 15.65 2.10 -8.25
C ASP A 24 14.35 2.60 -7.61
N VAL A 25 14.42 3.78 -7.02
CA VAL A 25 13.29 4.34 -6.27
C VAL A 25 12.10 4.69 -7.17
N SER A 26 12.30 4.76 -8.50
CA SER A 26 11.18 4.98 -9.42
C SER A 26 10.19 3.82 -9.39
N LEU A 27 10.61 2.64 -8.93
CA LEU A 27 9.74 1.48 -8.82
C LEU A 27 8.61 1.67 -7.80
N TYR A 28 8.78 2.58 -6.83
CA TYR A 28 7.72 2.87 -5.87
C TYR A 28 6.43 3.33 -6.54
N THR A 29 6.54 3.92 -7.74
CA THR A 29 5.35 4.35 -8.49
C THR A 29 4.56 3.18 -9.07
N CYS A 30 5.12 1.98 -9.04
CA CYS A 30 4.46 0.77 -9.56
C CYS A 30 3.60 0.05 -8.51
N VAL A 31 3.67 0.47 -7.24
CA VAL A 31 2.98 -0.23 -6.16
C VAL A 31 1.48 -0.33 -6.42
N GLY A 32 0.85 0.74 -6.87
CA GLY A 32 -0.58 0.73 -7.17
C GLY A 32 -0.95 -0.29 -8.24
N ASP A 33 -0.12 -0.43 -9.27
CA ASP A 33 -0.37 -1.41 -10.33
C ASP A 33 -0.24 -2.85 -9.81
N LEU A 34 0.73 -3.09 -8.94
CA LEU A 34 0.90 -4.41 -8.34
C LEU A 34 -0.30 -4.78 -7.48
N MET A 35 -0.90 -3.81 -6.80
CA MET A 35 -2.09 -4.03 -5.98
C MET A 35 -3.30 -4.46 -6.80
N LYS A 36 -3.33 -4.14 -8.08
CA LYS A 36 -4.44 -4.48 -8.96
C LYS A 36 -4.26 -5.85 -9.63
N ASP A 37 -3.16 -6.54 -9.37
CA ASP A 37 -2.92 -7.87 -9.90
C ASP A 37 -3.95 -8.85 -9.35
N GLU A 38 -4.45 -9.74 -10.19
CA GLU A 38 -5.47 -10.71 -9.80
C GLU A 38 -4.92 -11.82 -8.93
N ARG A 39 -3.62 -12.06 -8.98
CA ARG A 39 -2.99 -13.15 -8.22
C ARG A 39 -2.88 -12.78 -6.75
N LEU A 40 -3.44 -13.63 -5.89
CA LEU A 40 -3.43 -13.41 -4.45
C LEU A 40 -2.00 -13.24 -3.91
N MET A 41 -1.06 -14.05 -4.39
CA MET A 41 0.32 -13.97 -3.90
C MET A 41 0.97 -12.63 -4.21
N VAL A 42 0.61 -11.99 -5.32
CA VAL A 42 1.12 -10.65 -5.64
C VAL A 42 0.58 -9.63 -4.64
N ARG A 43 -0.73 -9.66 -4.38
CA ARG A 43 -1.35 -8.71 -3.45
C ARG A 43 -0.82 -8.87 -2.02
N ILE A 44 -0.65 -10.12 -1.56
CA ILE A 44 -0.07 -10.38 -0.25
C ILE A 44 1.38 -9.91 -0.21
N GLY A 45 2.11 -10.16 -1.29
CA GLY A 45 3.51 -9.75 -1.40
C GLY A 45 3.70 -8.25 -1.31
N VAL A 46 2.76 -7.46 -1.83
CA VAL A 46 2.83 -6.00 -1.76
C VAL A 46 2.88 -5.52 -0.30
N SER A 47 2.04 -6.10 0.56
CA SER A 47 2.04 -5.73 1.98
C SER A 47 3.37 -6.04 2.64
N ALA A 48 3.92 -7.23 2.37
CA ALA A 48 5.22 -7.62 2.91
C ALA A 48 6.34 -6.73 2.38
N LEU A 49 6.26 -6.37 1.10
CA LEU A 49 7.23 -5.47 0.48
C LEU A 49 7.24 -4.10 1.17
N ILE A 50 6.07 -3.52 1.36
CA ILE A 50 5.94 -2.20 1.98
C ILE A 50 6.40 -2.24 3.44
N ASP A 51 6.02 -3.28 4.20
CA ASP A 51 6.48 -3.43 5.59
C ASP A 51 8.00 -3.45 5.67
N THR A 52 8.64 -4.22 4.81
CA THR A 52 10.10 -4.34 4.80
C THR A 52 10.76 -3.03 4.40
N LEU A 53 10.25 -2.39 3.34
CA LEU A 53 10.82 -1.13 2.86
C LEU A 53 10.62 0.00 3.87
N LYS A 54 9.54 -0.04 4.63
CA LYS A 54 9.31 0.94 5.68
C LYS A 54 10.42 0.89 6.74
N GLN A 55 10.93 -0.30 7.02
CA GLN A 55 12.01 -0.48 7.99
C GLN A 55 13.38 -0.20 7.39
N GLU A 56 13.60 -0.62 6.14
CA GLU A 56 14.93 -0.57 5.53
C GLU A 56 15.19 0.64 4.64
N ASN A 57 14.13 1.28 4.17
CA ASN A 57 14.25 2.42 3.23
C ASN A 57 13.13 3.44 3.47
N PRO A 58 12.95 3.89 4.75
CA PRO A 58 11.78 4.70 5.13
C PRO A 58 11.66 6.02 4.39
N GLU A 59 12.79 6.64 4.00
CA GLU A 59 12.77 7.94 3.34
C GLU A 59 12.09 7.91 1.97
N ASN A 60 11.99 6.74 1.34
CA ASN A 60 11.39 6.61 0.01
C ASN A 60 9.96 6.07 0.03
N ILE A 61 9.49 5.59 1.17
CA ILE A 61 8.14 5.02 1.30
C ILE A 61 7.04 5.99 0.82
N PRO A 62 7.10 7.30 1.12
CA PRO A 62 6.06 8.21 0.63
C PRO A 62 5.92 8.26 -0.89
N LYS A 63 6.93 7.83 -1.62
CA LYS A 63 6.87 7.81 -3.09
C LYS A 63 5.85 6.81 -3.64
N ALA A 64 5.43 5.84 -2.83
CA ALA A 64 4.39 4.89 -3.22
C ALA A 64 2.98 5.49 -3.09
N ILE A 65 2.80 6.52 -2.27
CA ILE A 65 1.48 7.07 -1.95
C ILE A 65 0.68 7.51 -3.19
N PRO A 66 1.25 8.27 -4.13
CA PRO A 66 0.46 8.75 -5.27
C PRO A 66 -0.16 7.63 -6.11
N SER A 67 0.47 6.47 -6.19
CA SER A 67 -0.08 5.34 -6.96
C SER A 67 -1.17 4.59 -6.19
N ILE A 68 -1.18 4.71 -4.86
CA ILE A 68 -2.14 4.02 -4.01
C ILE A 68 -3.44 4.82 -3.83
N LEU A 69 -3.33 6.15 -3.71
CA LEU A 69 -4.49 7.00 -3.42
C LEU A 69 -5.68 6.80 -4.36
N PRO A 70 -5.49 6.72 -5.69
CA PRO A 70 -6.63 6.51 -6.59
C PRO A 70 -7.38 5.20 -6.33
N LEU A 71 -6.71 4.21 -5.76
CA LEU A 71 -7.30 2.90 -5.50
C LEU A 71 -8.33 2.93 -4.38
N LEU A 72 -8.36 3.98 -3.57
CA LEU A 72 -9.42 4.17 -2.58
C LEU A 72 -10.78 4.36 -3.26
N LYS A 73 -10.80 4.66 -4.55
CA LYS A 73 -12.02 4.85 -5.34
C LYS A 73 -12.19 3.79 -6.43
N ASP A 74 -11.41 2.70 -6.36
CA ASP A 74 -11.52 1.62 -7.32
C ASP A 74 -12.91 0.97 -7.26
N GLN A 75 -13.33 0.33 -8.36
CA GLN A 75 -14.62 -0.34 -8.40
C GLN A 75 -14.70 -1.55 -7.48
N SER A 76 -13.57 -2.21 -7.23
CA SER A 76 -13.50 -3.40 -6.38
C SER A 76 -13.37 -3.01 -4.90
N PRO A 77 -14.30 -3.45 -4.03
CA PRO A 77 -14.15 -3.19 -2.61
C PRO A 77 -12.92 -3.85 -2.01
N VAL A 78 -12.47 -4.97 -2.56
CA VAL A 78 -11.23 -5.62 -2.11
C VAL A 78 -10.04 -4.70 -2.34
N ILE A 79 -9.94 -4.11 -3.53
CA ILE A 79 -8.86 -3.19 -3.84
C ILE A 79 -8.94 -1.93 -2.98
N ARG A 80 -10.15 -1.39 -2.77
CA ARG A 80 -10.32 -0.23 -1.89
C ARG A 80 -9.84 -0.53 -0.47
N SER A 81 -10.17 -1.72 0.06
CA SER A 81 -9.73 -2.15 1.39
C SER A 81 -8.21 -2.29 1.47
N ASP A 82 -7.62 -2.93 0.44
CA ASP A 82 -6.17 -3.13 0.40
C ASP A 82 -5.44 -1.79 0.34
N ALA A 83 -5.96 -0.83 -0.42
CA ALA A 83 -5.38 0.51 -0.50
C ALA A 83 -5.39 1.20 0.86
N ALA A 84 -6.52 1.15 1.55
CA ALA A 84 -6.63 1.75 2.88
C ALA A 84 -5.67 1.09 3.86
N TYR A 85 -5.56 -0.23 3.81
CA TYR A 85 -4.66 -0.99 4.67
C TYR A 85 -3.20 -0.58 4.45
N LEU A 86 -2.77 -0.50 3.19
CA LEU A 86 -1.40 -0.10 2.89
C LEU A 86 -1.11 1.34 3.33
N LEU A 87 -2.06 2.24 3.12
CA LEU A 87 -1.88 3.63 3.57
C LEU A 87 -1.74 3.70 5.09
N GLY A 88 -2.45 2.84 5.81
CA GLY A 88 -2.30 2.73 7.25
C GLY A 88 -0.92 2.25 7.67
N ILE A 89 -0.37 1.26 6.95
CA ILE A 89 0.98 0.75 7.19
C ILE A 89 2.02 1.84 6.93
N ILE A 90 1.88 2.56 5.82
CA ILE A 90 2.80 3.66 5.47
C ILE A 90 2.79 4.73 6.55
N GLY A 91 1.61 5.04 7.08
CA GLY A 91 1.49 5.86 8.27
C GLY A 91 1.75 7.35 8.09
N HIS A 92 1.74 7.86 6.87
CA HIS A 92 2.00 9.27 6.62
C HIS A 92 0.74 10.11 6.85
N LYS A 93 0.87 11.17 7.64
CA LYS A 93 -0.27 12.02 8.01
C LYS A 93 -0.98 12.65 6.82
N ASP A 94 -0.28 12.91 5.74
CA ASP A 94 -0.84 13.57 4.57
C ASP A 94 -1.95 12.76 3.90
N VAL A 95 -2.07 11.46 4.18
CA VAL A 95 -3.13 10.64 3.60
C VAL A 95 -4.43 10.69 4.41
N LEU A 96 -4.42 11.27 5.62
CA LEU A 96 -5.60 11.32 6.47
C LEU A 96 -6.83 11.95 5.80
N PRO A 97 -6.73 13.07 5.07
CA PRO A 97 -7.91 13.61 4.39
C PRO A 97 -8.55 12.64 3.41
N PHE A 98 -7.73 11.86 2.71
CA PHE A 98 -8.23 10.87 1.74
C PHE A 98 -8.89 9.69 2.44
N LEU A 99 -8.33 9.25 3.56
CA LEU A 99 -8.92 8.17 4.35
C LEU A 99 -10.22 8.64 5.01
N THR A 100 -10.26 9.88 5.47
CA THR A 100 -11.48 10.44 6.07
C THR A 100 -12.64 10.44 5.06
N GLU A 101 -12.34 10.80 3.82
CA GLU A 101 -13.33 10.73 2.75
C GLU A 101 -13.78 9.28 2.51
N ALA A 102 -12.83 8.34 2.49
CA ALA A 102 -13.11 6.93 2.27
C ALA A 102 -13.87 6.29 3.44
N ALA A 103 -13.92 6.93 4.60
CA ALA A 103 -14.65 6.41 5.75
C ALA A 103 -16.16 6.35 5.50
N ASN A 104 -16.64 7.00 4.45
CA ASN A 104 -18.05 6.96 4.06
C ASN A 104 -18.32 5.93 2.96
N ASP A 105 -17.40 5.00 2.72
CA ASP A 105 -17.53 3.99 1.68
C ASP A 105 -18.83 3.19 1.86
N LYS A 106 -19.43 2.81 0.74
CA LYS A 106 -20.67 2.02 0.75
C LYS A 106 -20.48 0.59 1.25
N ASP A 107 -19.26 0.07 1.21
CA ASP A 107 -18.95 -1.29 1.64
C ASP A 107 -18.53 -1.28 3.11
N GLU A 108 -19.16 -2.13 3.91
CA GLU A 108 -18.90 -2.19 5.35
C GLU A 108 -17.46 -2.58 5.67
N ASN A 109 -16.91 -3.56 4.94
CA ASN A 109 -15.53 -3.99 5.19
C ASN A 109 -14.53 -2.89 4.87
N VAL A 110 -14.79 -2.12 3.81
CA VAL A 110 -13.94 -0.99 3.46
C VAL A 110 -13.97 0.04 4.61
N ARG A 111 -15.16 0.36 5.12
CA ARG A 111 -15.28 1.32 6.23
C ARG A 111 -14.49 0.88 7.46
N ILE A 112 -14.54 -0.41 7.78
CA ILE A 112 -13.80 -0.96 8.94
C ILE A 112 -12.30 -0.79 8.75
N ILE A 113 -11.78 -1.17 7.58
CA ILE A 113 -10.34 -1.09 7.30
C ILE A 113 -9.88 0.37 7.27
N VAL A 114 -10.67 1.25 6.65
CA VAL A 114 -10.35 2.68 6.62
C VAL A 114 -10.25 3.25 8.03
N LYS A 115 -11.21 2.91 8.89
CA LYS A 115 -11.22 3.39 10.27
C LYS A 115 -9.98 2.91 11.02
N GLU A 116 -9.62 1.64 10.85
CA GLU A 116 -8.42 1.09 11.48
C GLU A 116 -7.16 1.79 10.98
N ALA A 117 -7.10 2.09 9.69
CA ALA A 117 -5.96 2.81 9.11
C ALA A 117 -5.83 4.20 9.71
N ILE A 118 -6.93 4.92 9.85
CA ILE A 118 -6.94 6.26 10.46
C ILE A 118 -6.44 6.18 11.89
N GLU A 119 -6.97 5.23 12.67
CA GLU A 119 -6.57 5.06 14.07
C GLU A 119 -5.09 4.74 14.19
N GLU A 120 -4.56 3.92 13.30
CA GLU A 120 -3.14 3.55 13.29
C GLU A 120 -2.26 4.78 13.03
N ILE A 121 -2.62 5.58 12.03
CA ILE A 121 -1.86 6.77 11.70
C ILE A 121 -1.91 7.80 12.83
N GLU A 122 -3.09 8.02 13.39
CA GLU A 122 -3.26 8.98 14.50
C GLU A 122 -2.53 8.54 15.76
N SER A 123 -2.58 7.24 16.05
CA SER A 123 -1.89 6.67 17.20
C SER A 123 -0.38 6.84 17.10
N ASN A 124 0.18 6.59 15.92
CA ASN A 124 1.62 6.74 15.70
C ASN A 124 2.05 8.20 15.72
N SER A 125 1.18 9.11 15.23
CA SER A 125 1.46 10.56 15.27
C SER A 125 1.56 11.09 16.70
N SER A 126 0.72 10.57 17.62
CA SER A 126 0.69 11.06 18.98
C SER A 126 1.89 10.59 19.82
N ARG A 127 2.66 9.64 19.30
CA ARG A 127 3.88 9.16 19.99
C ARG A 127 5.10 10.01 19.67
N ASP A 128 5.01 10.80 18.63
CA ASP A 128 6.08 11.70 18.21
C ASP A 128 5.93 13.04 18.91
#